data_12c24b4f42bda2931d028924e9fddd7f
#
_entry.id   12c24b4f42bda2931d028924e9fddd7f
#
_cell.length_a   1.000
_cell.length_b   1.000
_cell.length_c   1.000
_cell.angle_alpha   90.00
_cell.angle_beta   90.00
_cell.angle_gamma   90.00
#
_symmetry.space_group_name_H-M   'P 1'
#
loop_
_entity.id
_entity.type
_entity.pdbx_description
1 polymer ?
#
loop_
_entity_poly.entity_id
_entity_poly.type
_entity_poly.pdbx_seq_one_letter_code
_entity_poly.pdbx_strand_id
1 'polypeptide(L)'
;MSKNNKIFGAKLVLEYLQSGKSITKIWLSKTINQRVQEIEDLARKRKIPFSRLEKKELSKILGPEQNKSVVAEVSPVKIHDEKFLYENKLDTAKYLFAVNIEDPHNLGAMIRSVHAFGLDGIIFSNRNTSTLSDFVIRASAGAIFETNLIRVGNISNCIKKLKENNFWVYGTDVKSENSASIYETKFDQKSVILLGNEGKGLSPNVKKSCDFVIHIPCSFNSLNVSVATGIILSSVYQQNLMND
;
A
#
# COMPACT_ATOMS: atom_id res chain seq x y z
N MET A 1 10.51 8.93 -17.74
CA MET A 1 9.06 8.82 -18.00
C MET A 1 8.60 7.49 -17.41
N SER A 2 7.76 7.51 -16.38
CA SER A 2 7.27 6.30 -15.69
C SER A 2 6.42 5.46 -16.64
N LYS A 3 6.85 4.22 -16.90
CA LYS A 3 6.15 3.27 -17.80
C LYS A 3 4.91 2.61 -17.16
N ASN A 4 4.57 2.90 -15.92
CA ASN A 4 3.68 2.03 -15.12
C ASN A 4 2.40 2.72 -14.66
N ASN A 5 1.61 3.21 -15.62
CA ASN A 5 0.30 3.80 -15.33
C ASN A 5 -0.83 2.91 -15.84
N LYS A 6 -0.67 1.59 -15.84
CA LYS A 6 -1.67 0.67 -16.38
C LYS A 6 -2.19 -0.28 -15.31
N ILE A 7 -3.50 -0.44 -15.28
CA ILE A 7 -4.18 -1.47 -14.50
C ILE A 7 -4.75 -2.53 -15.42
N PHE A 8 -4.81 -3.77 -14.94
CA PHE A 8 -5.06 -4.94 -15.76
C PHE A 8 -6.18 -5.82 -15.20
N GLY A 9 -7.07 -6.25 -16.05
CA GLY A 9 -8.15 -7.17 -15.73
C GLY A 9 -9.49 -6.47 -15.51
N ALA A 10 -10.55 -7.11 -15.99
CA ALA A 10 -11.88 -6.51 -16.04
C ALA A 10 -12.42 -6.11 -14.65
N LYS A 11 -12.17 -6.93 -13.62
CA LYS A 11 -12.64 -6.64 -12.26
C LYS A 11 -12.02 -5.33 -11.73
N LEU A 12 -10.69 -5.21 -11.78
CA LEU A 12 -9.98 -4.05 -11.25
C LEU A 12 -10.32 -2.77 -12.04
N VAL A 13 -10.39 -2.87 -13.38
CA VAL A 13 -10.76 -1.73 -14.23
C VAL A 13 -12.19 -1.27 -13.95
N LEU A 14 -13.11 -2.20 -13.72
CA LEU A 14 -14.50 -1.89 -13.38
C LEU A 14 -14.60 -1.19 -12.03
N GLU A 15 -13.96 -1.72 -10.99
CA GLU A 15 -13.89 -1.10 -9.66
C GLU A 15 -13.28 0.30 -9.73
N TYR A 16 -12.21 0.46 -10.50
CA TYR A 16 -11.56 1.76 -10.71
C TYR A 16 -12.46 2.76 -11.44
N LEU A 17 -13.22 2.32 -12.44
CA LEU A 17 -14.24 3.15 -13.08
C LEU A 17 -15.34 3.54 -12.09
N GLN A 18 -15.88 2.59 -11.34
CA GLN A 18 -16.99 2.83 -10.39
C GLN A 18 -16.60 3.81 -9.29
N SER A 19 -15.34 3.79 -8.83
CA SER A 19 -14.83 4.73 -7.82
C SER A 19 -14.66 6.18 -8.29
N GLY A 20 -14.99 6.50 -9.53
CA GLY A 20 -14.94 7.88 -10.03
C GLY A 20 -13.57 8.36 -10.52
N LYS A 21 -12.56 7.51 -10.47
CA LYS A 21 -11.16 7.86 -10.78
C LYS A 21 -10.92 8.09 -12.26
N SER A 22 -9.86 8.85 -12.54
CA SER A 22 -9.47 9.22 -13.89
C SER A 22 -8.80 8.07 -14.62
N ILE A 23 -9.39 7.66 -15.73
CA ILE A 23 -8.80 6.75 -16.72
C ILE A 23 -8.60 7.56 -18.00
N THR A 24 -7.40 7.50 -18.56
CA THR A 24 -7.07 8.22 -19.78
C THR A 24 -7.42 7.43 -21.03
N LYS A 25 -7.30 6.10 -20.98
CA LYS A 25 -7.62 5.22 -22.12
C LYS A 25 -7.89 3.79 -21.66
N ILE A 26 -8.77 3.09 -22.38
CA ILE A 26 -9.07 1.68 -22.14
C ILE A 26 -8.83 0.85 -23.41
N TRP A 27 -8.22 -0.31 -23.26
CA TRP A 27 -8.11 -1.32 -24.31
C TRP A 27 -8.91 -2.55 -23.88
N LEU A 28 -9.87 -2.93 -24.71
CA LEU A 28 -10.78 -4.04 -24.51
C LEU A 28 -10.46 -5.17 -25.48
N SER A 29 -10.58 -6.40 -25.03
CA SER A 29 -10.57 -7.55 -25.95
C SER A 29 -11.77 -7.47 -26.92
N LYS A 30 -11.60 -7.94 -28.14
CA LYS A 30 -12.73 -8.18 -29.05
C LYS A 30 -13.68 -9.26 -28.54
N THR A 31 -13.21 -10.20 -27.73
CA THR A 31 -14.06 -11.19 -27.05
C THR A 31 -14.91 -10.50 -26.00
N ILE A 32 -16.22 -10.54 -26.18
CA ILE A 32 -17.19 -9.89 -25.30
C ILE A 32 -17.59 -10.85 -24.18
N ASN A 33 -17.53 -10.39 -22.94
CA ASN A 33 -18.24 -10.97 -21.81
C ASN A 33 -18.95 -9.85 -21.04
N GLN A 34 -19.83 -10.20 -20.12
CA GLN A 34 -20.65 -9.24 -19.37
C GLN A 34 -19.83 -8.09 -18.75
N ARG A 35 -18.68 -8.38 -18.13
CA ARG A 35 -17.84 -7.34 -17.50
C ARG A 35 -17.17 -6.43 -18.53
N VAL A 36 -16.74 -6.97 -19.66
CA VAL A 36 -16.15 -6.17 -20.76
C VAL A 36 -17.21 -5.22 -21.32
N GLN A 37 -18.44 -5.69 -21.47
CA GLN A 37 -19.55 -4.86 -21.93
C GLN A 37 -19.87 -3.73 -20.92
N GLU A 38 -19.97 -4.05 -19.65
CA GLU A 38 -20.20 -3.07 -18.58
C GLU A 38 -19.12 -1.97 -18.55
N ILE A 39 -17.85 -2.37 -18.72
CA ILE A 39 -16.73 -1.40 -18.80
C ILE A 39 -16.88 -0.49 -20.01
N GLU A 40 -17.25 -1.04 -21.17
CA GLU A 40 -17.46 -0.25 -22.37
C GLU A 40 -18.60 0.75 -22.21
N ASP A 41 -19.71 0.33 -21.62
CA ASP A 41 -20.88 1.20 -21.39
C ASP A 41 -20.53 2.34 -20.44
N LEU A 42 -19.80 2.05 -19.37
CA LEU A 42 -19.29 3.07 -18.45
C LEU A 42 -18.28 4.00 -19.10
N ALA A 43 -17.37 3.47 -19.94
CA ALA A 43 -16.42 4.28 -20.68
C ALA A 43 -17.14 5.24 -21.64
N ARG A 44 -18.16 4.79 -22.37
CA ARG A 44 -19.01 5.64 -23.23
C ARG A 44 -19.71 6.74 -22.42
N LYS A 45 -20.37 6.37 -21.32
CA LYS A 45 -21.05 7.30 -20.44
C LYS A 45 -20.14 8.40 -19.89
N ARG A 46 -18.88 8.04 -19.59
CA ARG A 46 -17.87 8.96 -19.04
C ARG A 46 -17.00 9.61 -20.11
N LYS A 47 -17.25 9.37 -21.39
CA LYS A 47 -16.47 9.88 -22.53
C LYS A 47 -14.98 9.50 -22.45
N ILE A 48 -14.67 8.31 -21.92
CA ILE A 48 -13.30 7.79 -21.84
C ILE A 48 -12.96 7.13 -23.18
N PRO A 49 -11.84 7.49 -23.84
CA PRO A 49 -11.41 6.83 -25.08
C PRO A 49 -11.14 5.35 -24.85
N PHE A 50 -11.66 4.49 -25.73
CA PHE A 50 -11.36 3.07 -25.70
C PHE A 50 -11.15 2.50 -27.09
N SER A 51 -10.46 1.37 -27.16
CA SER A 51 -10.21 0.62 -28.40
C SER A 51 -10.41 -0.87 -28.17
N ARG A 52 -11.03 -1.57 -29.12
CA ARG A 52 -11.10 -3.03 -29.12
C ARG A 52 -9.91 -3.60 -29.88
N LEU A 53 -9.18 -4.50 -29.23
CA LEU A 53 -7.97 -5.11 -29.76
C LEU A 53 -8.08 -6.64 -29.79
N GLU A 54 -7.38 -7.24 -30.73
CA GLU A 54 -7.17 -8.68 -30.75
C GLU A 54 -6.30 -9.12 -29.54
N LYS A 55 -6.46 -10.37 -29.12
CA LYS A 55 -5.71 -10.95 -28.01
C LYS A 55 -4.20 -10.77 -28.16
N LYS A 56 -3.68 -10.92 -29.37
CA LYS A 56 -2.24 -10.72 -29.68
C LYS A 56 -1.77 -9.27 -29.47
N GLU A 57 -2.62 -8.31 -29.78
CA GLU A 57 -2.31 -6.88 -29.61
C GLU A 57 -2.38 -6.48 -28.15
N LEU A 58 -3.37 -6.98 -27.40
CA LEU A 58 -3.45 -6.80 -25.94
C LEU A 58 -2.23 -7.41 -25.24
N SER A 59 -1.76 -8.58 -25.66
CA SER A 59 -0.56 -9.21 -25.11
C SER A 59 0.71 -8.38 -25.31
N LYS A 60 0.81 -7.60 -26.38
CA LYS A 60 1.94 -6.67 -26.58
C LYS A 60 1.93 -5.52 -25.56
N ILE A 61 0.74 -5.09 -25.13
CA ILE A 61 0.58 -4.04 -24.12
C ILE A 61 0.81 -4.60 -22.70
N LEU A 62 0.41 -5.86 -22.49
CA LEU A 62 0.40 -6.55 -21.20
C LEU A 62 1.73 -7.22 -20.84
N GLY A 63 2.51 -7.61 -21.87
CA GLY A 63 3.61 -8.57 -21.74
C GLY A 63 3.16 -10.02 -21.91
N PRO A 64 4.10 -10.94 -22.22
CA PRO A 64 3.82 -12.29 -22.71
C PRO A 64 3.06 -13.21 -21.74
N GLU A 65 3.16 -12.97 -20.45
CA GLU A 65 2.57 -13.85 -19.43
C GLU A 65 1.14 -13.47 -19.00
N GLN A 66 0.54 -12.44 -19.60
CA GLN A 66 -0.73 -11.91 -19.11
C GLN A 66 -1.87 -12.12 -20.09
N ASN A 67 -2.77 -13.04 -19.77
CA ASN A 67 -3.99 -13.29 -20.52
C ASN A 67 -5.17 -12.50 -19.90
N LYS A 68 -5.19 -11.18 -20.07
CA LYS A 68 -6.27 -10.31 -19.55
C LYS A 68 -7.09 -9.75 -20.71
N SER A 69 -8.38 -9.58 -20.48
CA SER A 69 -9.33 -9.06 -21.48
C SER A 69 -9.43 -7.53 -21.48
N VAL A 70 -8.89 -6.85 -20.50
CA VAL A 70 -8.98 -5.39 -20.33
C VAL A 70 -7.68 -4.84 -19.77
N VAL A 71 -7.29 -3.69 -20.32
CA VAL A 71 -6.22 -2.83 -19.83
C VAL A 71 -6.75 -1.41 -19.73
N ALA A 72 -6.45 -0.69 -18.68
CA ALA A 72 -6.72 0.73 -18.60
C ALA A 72 -5.46 1.52 -18.23
N GLU A 73 -5.28 2.65 -18.87
CA GLU A 73 -4.26 3.62 -18.53
C GLU A 73 -4.86 4.62 -17.55
N VAL A 74 -4.17 4.78 -16.40
CA VAL A 74 -4.61 5.61 -15.29
C VAL A 74 -3.60 6.72 -15.01
N SER A 75 -3.97 7.70 -14.21
CA SER A 75 -3.01 8.72 -13.75
C SER A 75 -1.82 8.06 -13.04
N PRO A 76 -0.61 8.62 -13.15
CA PRO A 76 0.56 8.12 -12.44
C PRO A 76 0.31 8.00 -10.94
N VAL A 77 0.86 6.95 -10.32
CA VAL A 77 0.90 6.83 -8.87
C VAL A 77 1.66 8.02 -8.30
N LYS A 78 1.00 8.78 -7.44
CA LYS A 78 1.61 9.93 -6.79
C LYS A 78 2.46 9.45 -5.60
N ILE A 79 3.73 9.82 -5.62
CA ILE A 79 4.65 9.54 -4.53
C ILE A 79 5.04 10.88 -3.93
N HIS A 80 4.81 11.03 -2.63
CA HIS A 80 5.20 12.21 -1.87
C HIS A 80 6.63 12.06 -1.37
N ASP A 81 7.32 13.17 -1.18
CA ASP A 81 8.57 13.20 -0.44
C ASP A 81 8.32 13.23 1.09
N GLU A 82 9.40 13.15 1.86
CA GLU A 82 9.36 13.09 3.32
C GLU A 82 8.67 14.31 3.96
N LYS A 83 8.65 15.48 3.30
CA LYS A 83 8.05 16.71 3.83
C LYS A 83 6.55 16.58 4.02
N PHE A 84 5.88 15.74 3.20
CA PHE A 84 4.46 15.45 3.34
C PHE A 84 4.04 15.05 4.76
N LEU A 85 4.93 14.38 5.51
CA LEU A 85 4.69 13.94 6.89
C LEU A 85 4.62 15.10 7.89
N TYR A 86 5.22 16.24 7.57
CA TYR A 86 5.44 17.33 8.52
C TYR A 86 4.71 18.63 8.15
N GLU A 87 4.40 18.82 6.86
CA GLU A 87 3.75 20.04 6.34
C GLU A 87 2.29 20.14 6.79
N ASN A 88 1.60 19.02 6.86
CA ASN A 88 0.25 18.97 7.41
C ASN A 88 0.34 18.80 8.93
N LYS A 89 0.20 19.90 9.67
CA LYS A 89 0.14 19.88 11.15
C LYS A 89 -1.18 19.26 11.63
N LEU A 90 -1.39 17.99 11.31
CA LEU A 90 -2.53 17.23 11.78
C LEU A 90 -2.30 16.85 13.25
N ASP A 91 -3.31 17.02 14.08
CA ASP A 91 -3.29 16.54 15.47
C ASP A 91 -3.40 15.01 15.53
N THR A 92 -4.02 14.43 14.52
CA THR A 92 -4.16 12.99 14.36
C THR A 92 -3.61 12.55 13.00
N ALA A 93 -2.73 11.56 12.99
CA ALA A 93 -2.24 10.95 11.76
C ALA A 93 -1.61 9.58 12.05
N LYS A 94 -1.96 8.56 11.27
CA LYS A 94 -1.43 7.20 11.43
C LYS A 94 -0.80 6.71 10.14
N TYR A 95 0.46 6.35 10.21
CA TYR A 95 1.21 5.83 9.07
C TYR A 95 1.77 4.44 9.34
N LEU A 96 1.88 3.65 8.29
CA LEU A 96 2.68 2.44 8.29
C LEU A 96 4.05 2.75 7.69
N PHE A 97 5.14 2.31 8.30
CA PHE A 97 6.47 2.41 7.73
C PHE A 97 6.99 1.02 7.33
N ALA A 98 6.99 0.75 6.05
CA ALA A 98 7.51 -0.47 5.44
C ALA A 98 9.04 -0.37 5.32
N VAL A 99 9.77 -1.03 6.24
CA VAL A 99 11.24 -0.95 6.36
C VAL A 99 11.88 -2.11 5.61
N ASN A 100 12.54 -1.81 4.49
CA ASN A 100 13.28 -2.79 3.67
C ASN A 100 12.41 -3.98 3.18
N ILE A 101 11.17 -3.71 2.78
CA ILE A 101 10.29 -4.74 2.19
C ILE A 101 10.67 -4.96 0.74
N GLU A 102 11.24 -6.10 0.44
CA GLU A 102 11.84 -6.41 -0.87
C GLU A 102 10.83 -7.09 -1.82
N ASP A 103 9.92 -7.90 -1.29
CA ASP A 103 8.91 -8.57 -2.10
C ASP A 103 7.79 -7.59 -2.51
N PRO A 104 7.57 -7.40 -3.83
CA PRO A 104 6.50 -6.54 -4.33
C PRO A 104 5.10 -7.03 -3.97
N HIS A 105 4.89 -8.33 -3.76
CA HIS A 105 3.61 -8.87 -3.32
C HIS A 105 3.31 -8.45 -1.88
N ASN A 106 4.29 -8.51 -0.99
CA ASN A 106 4.13 -8.06 0.39
C ASN A 106 3.89 -6.56 0.45
N LEU A 107 4.68 -5.75 -0.27
CA LEU A 107 4.46 -4.31 -0.31
C LEU A 107 3.06 -3.94 -0.83
N GLY A 108 2.59 -4.60 -1.90
CA GLY A 108 1.27 -4.38 -2.44
C GLY A 108 0.14 -4.77 -1.46
N ALA A 109 0.28 -5.89 -0.76
CA ALA A 109 -0.67 -6.32 0.26
C ALA A 109 -0.67 -5.38 1.49
N MET A 110 0.49 -4.86 1.90
CA MET A 110 0.60 -3.85 2.96
C MET A 110 -0.11 -2.55 2.57
N ILE A 111 0.09 -2.05 1.34
CA ILE A 111 -0.63 -0.87 0.81
C ILE A 111 -2.14 -1.10 0.84
N ARG A 112 -2.59 -2.29 0.45
CA ARG A 112 -4.02 -2.65 0.50
C ARG A 112 -4.56 -2.64 1.92
N SER A 113 -3.81 -3.14 2.89
CA SER A 113 -4.20 -3.13 4.30
C SER A 113 -4.24 -1.72 4.87
N VAL A 114 -3.25 -0.87 4.56
CA VAL A 114 -3.24 0.56 4.93
C VAL A 114 -4.51 1.26 4.46
N HIS A 115 -4.88 1.07 3.20
CA HIS A 115 -6.10 1.63 2.64
C HIS A 115 -7.37 1.08 3.31
N ALA A 116 -7.44 -0.24 3.49
CA ALA A 116 -8.61 -0.92 4.06
C ALA A 116 -8.89 -0.53 5.52
N PHE A 117 -7.84 -0.26 6.30
CA PHE A 117 -7.95 0.15 7.70
C PHE A 117 -7.86 1.67 7.91
N GLY A 118 -7.91 2.46 6.83
CA GLY A 118 -8.03 3.91 6.88
C GLY A 118 -6.83 4.65 7.48
N LEU A 119 -5.61 4.11 7.37
CA LEU A 119 -4.42 4.87 7.73
C LEU A 119 -4.15 5.97 6.71
N ASP A 120 -3.50 7.05 7.14
CA ASP A 120 -3.21 8.23 6.32
C ASP A 120 -2.17 7.96 5.22
N GLY A 121 -1.41 6.88 5.30
CA GLY A 121 -0.49 6.47 4.24
C GLY A 121 0.54 5.44 4.65
N ILE A 122 1.43 5.15 3.69
CA ILE A 122 2.55 4.24 3.87
C ILE A 122 3.88 4.91 3.53
N ILE A 123 4.84 4.79 4.44
CA ILE A 123 6.20 5.28 4.30
C ILE A 123 7.09 4.12 3.85
N PHE A 124 8.00 4.37 2.93
CA PHE A 124 8.99 3.38 2.48
C PHE A 124 10.31 4.05 2.11
N SER A 125 11.42 3.32 2.24
CA SER A 125 12.74 3.85 1.94
C SER A 125 13.10 3.68 0.46
N ASN A 126 14.02 4.54 -0.04
CA ASN A 126 14.58 4.40 -1.39
C ASN A 126 15.46 3.17 -1.56
N ARG A 127 16.04 2.66 -0.48
CA ARG A 127 16.96 1.53 -0.47
C ARG A 127 16.25 0.29 0.03
N ASN A 128 16.58 -0.85 -0.58
CA ASN A 128 16.10 -2.17 -0.17
C ASN A 128 14.56 -2.28 -0.04
N THR A 129 13.84 -1.47 -0.80
CA THR A 129 12.37 -1.58 -0.88
C THR A 129 12.01 -1.86 -2.33
N SER A 130 11.06 -2.74 -2.53
CA SER A 130 10.53 -3.06 -3.84
C SER A 130 10.14 -1.79 -4.59
N THR A 131 10.51 -1.69 -5.85
CA THR A 131 10.03 -0.61 -6.71
C THR A 131 8.52 -0.75 -6.92
N LEU A 132 7.83 0.38 -7.09
CA LEU A 132 6.39 0.39 -7.39
C LEU A 132 6.14 -0.15 -8.81
N SER A 133 6.34 -1.43 -8.96
CA SER A 133 6.20 -2.18 -10.21
C SER A 133 4.75 -2.57 -10.46
N ASP A 134 4.49 -3.12 -11.65
CA ASP A 134 3.17 -3.69 -12.00
C ASP A 134 2.74 -4.78 -11.01
N PHE A 135 3.68 -5.47 -10.37
CA PHE A 135 3.39 -6.47 -9.34
C PHE A 135 2.81 -5.82 -8.07
N VAL A 136 3.35 -4.68 -7.62
CA VAL A 136 2.81 -3.94 -6.48
C VAL A 136 1.41 -3.41 -6.79
N ILE A 137 1.21 -2.85 -8.01
CA ILE A 137 -0.09 -2.35 -8.44
C ILE A 137 -1.14 -3.46 -8.40
N ARG A 138 -0.81 -4.64 -8.90
CA ARG A 138 -1.72 -5.80 -8.88
C ARG A 138 -1.99 -6.31 -7.47
N ALA A 139 -0.94 -6.47 -6.66
CA ALA A 139 -1.07 -6.98 -5.30
C ALA A 139 -1.88 -6.04 -4.40
N SER A 140 -1.78 -4.73 -4.63
CA SER A 140 -2.59 -3.73 -3.91
C SER A 140 -4.06 -3.69 -4.31
N ALA A 141 -4.46 -4.43 -5.38
CA ALA A 141 -5.82 -4.40 -5.92
C ALA A 141 -6.36 -2.98 -6.18
N GLY A 142 -5.48 -2.06 -6.59
CA GLY A 142 -5.82 -0.67 -6.88
C GLY A 142 -5.72 0.30 -5.69
N ALA A 143 -5.56 -0.17 -4.46
CA ALA A 143 -5.39 0.68 -3.27
C ALA A 143 -4.19 1.64 -3.39
N ILE A 144 -3.16 1.28 -4.16
CA ILE A 144 -1.99 2.12 -4.41
C ILE A 144 -2.32 3.51 -4.98
N PHE A 145 -3.44 3.64 -5.70
CA PHE A 145 -3.86 4.92 -6.29
C PHE A 145 -4.63 5.80 -5.30
N GLU A 146 -4.98 5.27 -4.12
CA GLU A 146 -5.78 5.93 -3.09
C GLU A 146 -5.03 6.16 -1.80
N THR A 147 -3.89 5.48 -1.66
CA THR A 147 -3.05 5.58 -0.47
C THR A 147 -1.98 6.64 -0.69
N ASN A 148 -1.73 7.48 0.30
CA ASN A 148 -0.58 8.36 0.29
C ASN A 148 0.69 7.52 0.41
N LEU A 149 1.51 7.55 -0.63
CA LEU A 149 2.79 6.87 -0.69
C LEU A 149 3.90 7.86 -0.40
N ILE A 150 4.64 7.67 0.68
CA ILE A 150 5.66 8.60 1.11
C ILE A 150 7.03 7.94 1.01
N ARG A 151 7.91 8.55 0.25
CA ARG A 151 9.27 8.05 0.04
C ARG A 151 10.26 8.82 0.91
N VAL A 152 11.10 8.07 1.65
CA VAL A 152 12.13 8.65 2.51
C VAL A 152 13.53 8.17 2.12
N GLY A 153 14.53 9.01 2.33
CA GLY A 153 15.91 8.70 2.01
C GLY A 153 16.62 7.89 3.09
N ASN A 154 16.41 8.24 4.35
CA ASN A 154 17.08 7.64 5.51
C ASN A 154 16.09 7.34 6.62
N ILE A 155 15.99 6.07 7.01
CA ILE A 155 15.04 5.57 8.01
C ILE A 155 15.26 6.23 9.37
N SER A 156 16.48 6.22 9.89
CA SER A 156 16.78 6.75 11.23
C SER A 156 16.55 8.26 11.32
N ASN A 157 16.89 9.01 10.26
CA ASN A 157 16.63 10.44 10.21
C ASN A 157 15.13 10.73 10.13
N CYS A 158 14.37 9.93 9.36
CA CYS A 158 12.92 10.04 9.30
C CYS A 158 12.28 9.78 10.66
N ILE A 159 12.69 8.72 11.37
CA ILE A 159 12.20 8.42 12.73
C ILE A 159 12.45 9.60 13.66
N LYS A 160 13.68 10.16 13.65
CA LYS A 160 14.01 11.32 14.48
C LYS A 160 13.06 12.48 14.21
N LYS A 161 12.87 12.85 12.94
CA LYS A 161 11.96 13.94 12.56
C LYS A 161 10.49 13.65 12.91
N LEU A 162 10.03 12.41 12.76
CA LEU A 162 8.68 12.02 13.17
C LEU A 162 8.48 12.30 14.66
N LYS A 163 9.42 11.92 15.52
CA LYS A 163 9.39 12.20 16.96
C LYS A 163 9.44 13.70 17.28
N GLU A 164 10.27 14.47 16.57
CA GLU A 164 10.31 15.94 16.66
C GLU A 164 8.97 16.60 16.25
N ASN A 165 8.14 15.90 15.48
CA ASN A 165 6.80 16.32 15.08
C ASN A 165 5.67 15.62 15.86
N ASN A 166 5.97 15.13 17.05
CA ASN A 166 5.05 14.53 18.02
C ASN A 166 4.38 13.22 17.55
N PHE A 167 5.05 12.46 16.68
CA PHE A 167 4.62 11.10 16.39
C PHE A 167 5.18 10.11 17.39
N TRP A 168 4.33 9.23 17.89
CA TRP A 168 4.74 8.04 18.62
C TRP A 168 5.15 6.94 17.66
N VAL A 169 6.30 6.33 17.88
CA VAL A 169 6.92 5.37 16.97
C VAL A 169 6.90 3.97 17.56
N TYR A 170 6.13 3.07 16.94
CA TYR A 170 5.97 1.68 17.35
C TYR A 170 6.76 0.78 16.40
N GLY A 171 7.80 0.13 16.91
CA GLY A 171 8.54 -0.89 16.15
C GLY A 171 7.96 -2.27 16.38
N THR A 172 7.92 -3.11 15.35
CA THR A 172 7.47 -4.50 15.50
C THR A 172 8.64 -5.46 15.71
N ASP A 173 8.43 -6.47 16.55
CA ASP A 173 9.38 -7.57 16.77
C ASP A 173 8.64 -8.87 17.03
N VAL A 174 9.38 -9.95 17.18
CA VAL A 174 8.89 -11.19 17.81
C VAL A 174 8.74 -10.97 19.32
N LYS A 175 7.99 -11.85 19.98
CA LYS A 175 7.81 -11.76 21.44
C LYS A 175 9.18 -11.74 22.17
N SER A 176 9.39 -10.77 23.01
CA SER A 176 10.57 -10.62 23.86
C SER A 176 10.20 -9.95 25.18
N GLU A 177 11.09 -9.97 26.19
CA GLU A 177 10.86 -9.30 27.47
C GLU A 177 10.61 -7.79 27.35
N ASN A 178 11.14 -7.18 26.29
CA ASN A 178 11.03 -5.75 26.04
C ASN A 178 9.95 -5.40 25.01
N SER A 179 9.03 -6.32 24.68
CA SER A 179 7.96 -6.07 23.73
C SER A 179 6.57 -6.25 24.35
N ALA A 180 5.68 -5.30 24.10
CA ALA A 180 4.28 -5.36 24.54
C ALA A 180 3.40 -6.10 23.51
N SER A 181 2.37 -6.77 23.97
CA SER A 181 1.36 -7.35 23.09
C SER A 181 0.58 -6.24 22.35
N ILE A 182 0.30 -6.40 21.05
CA ILE A 182 -0.55 -5.46 20.31
C ILE A 182 -1.95 -5.32 20.92
N TYR A 183 -2.45 -6.35 21.61
CA TYR A 183 -3.77 -6.34 22.23
C TYR A 183 -3.79 -5.57 23.57
N GLU A 184 -2.63 -5.37 24.19
CA GLU A 184 -2.45 -4.60 25.42
C GLU A 184 -1.91 -3.20 25.14
N THR A 185 -1.46 -2.94 23.90
CA THR A 185 -0.90 -1.66 23.48
C THR A 185 -2.01 -0.68 23.15
N LYS A 186 -1.99 0.50 23.77
CA LYS A 186 -2.83 1.63 23.40
C LYS A 186 -2.10 2.47 22.36
N PHE A 187 -2.61 2.48 21.13
CA PHE A 187 -2.00 3.25 20.05
C PHE A 187 -2.44 4.72 20.10
N ASP A 188 -1.46 5.60 20.03
CA ASP A 188 -1.72 7.04 19.98
C ASP A 188 -2.35 7.48 18.67
N GLN A 189 -3.11 8.57 18.70
CA GLN A 189 -3.77 9.13 17.53
C GLN A 189 -2.78 9.68 16.50
N LYS A 190 -1.58 10.05 16.92
CA LYS A 190 -0.50 10.49 16.05
C LYS A 190 0.66 9.51 16.15
N SER A 191 0.67 8.53 15.25
CA SER A 191 1.56 7.37 15.38
C SER A 191 2.08 6.83 14.05
N VAL A 192 3.24 6.18 14.13
CA VAL A 192 3.83 5.44 13.01
C VAL A 192 4.22 4.04 13.47
N ILE A 193 3.77 3.04 12.73
CA ILE A 193 4.06 1.63 13.01
C ILE A 193 5.08 1.13 12.00
N LEU A 194 6.22 0.64 12.47
CA LEU A 194 7.30 0.13 11.66
C LEU A 194 7.22 -1.39 11.53
N LEU A 195 7.15 -1.89 10.30
CA LEU A 195 7.32 -3.31 10.00
C LEU A 195 8.60 -3.53 9.20
N GLY A 196 9.40 -4.48 9.66
CA GLY A 196 10.68 -4.81 9.05
C GLY A 196 10.61 -5.90 7.98
N ASN A 197 11.76 -6.17 7.37
CA ASN A 197 11.96 -7.25 6.39
C ASN A 197 11.56 -8.61 6.96
N GLU A 198 11.07 -9.50 6.08
CA GLU A 198 10.54 -10.83 6.42
C GLU A 198 11.55 -11.73 7.14
N GLY A 199 12.84 -11.65 6.76
CA GLY A 199 13.88 -12.52 7.31
C GLY A 199 14.56 -11.93 8.53
N LYS A 200 14.85 -10.63 8.52
CA LYS A 200 15.68 -9.96 9.54
C LYS A 200 14.89 -9.06 10.48
N GLY A 201 13.64 -8.78 10.18
CA GLY A 201 12.83 -7.83 10.93
C GLY A 201 13.40 -6.41 10.90
N LEU A 202 13.16 -5.65 11.96
CA LEU A 202 13.79 -4.35 12.16
C LEU A 202 15.21 -4.52 12.74
N SER A 203 16.16 -3.74 12.22
CA SER A 203 17.52 -3.75 12.78
C SER A 203 17.54 -3.27 14.24
N PRO A 204 18.52 -3.70 15.05
CA PRO A 204 18.62 -3.27 16.46
C PRO A 204 18.64 -1.76 16.63
N ASN A 205 19.29 -1.03 15.72
CA ASN A 205 19.36 0.43 15.77
C ASN A 205 18.00 1.09 15.48
N VAL A 206 17.23 0.54 14.56
CA VAL A 206 15.87 1.02 14.28
C VAL A 206 14.96 0.74 15.45
N LYS A 207 15.00 -0.46 16.05
CA LYS A 207 14.22 -0.80 17.25
C LYS A 207 14.53 0.13 18.42
N LYS A 208 15.81 0.43 18.68
CA LYS A 208 16.23 1.37 19.74
C LYS A 208 15.73 2.81 19.50
N SER A 209 15.44 3.17 18.27
CA SER A 209 14.91 4.50 17.93
C SER A 209 13.39 4.60 18.10
N CYS A 210 12.69 3.48 18.26
CA CYS A 210 11.25 3.44 18.52
C CYS A 210 10.95 3.82 19.97
N ASP A 211 9.77 4.36 20.23
CA ASP A 211 9.28 4.64 21.58
C ASP A 211 8.78 3.36 22.24
N PHE A 212 8.16 2.48 21.46
CA PHE A 212 7.64 1.19 21.89
C PHE A 212 8.05 0.09 20.93
N VAL A 213 8.23 -1.11 21.47
CA VAL A 213 8.37 -2.34 20.68
C VAL A 213 7.15 -3.21 20.96
N ILE A 214 6.47 -3.64 19.89
CA ILE A 214 5.24 -4.41 19.97
C ILE A 214 5.38 -5.76 19.26
N HIS A 215 4.61 -6.75 19.71
CA HIS A 215 4.55 -8.06 19.07
C HIS A 215 3.14 -8.58 18.92
N ILE A 216 2.93 -9.45 17.94
CA ILE A 216 1.70 -10.23 17.79
C ILE A 216 1.86 -11.50 18.62
N PRO A 217 1.02 -11.75 19.66
CA PRO A 217 1.04 -13.02 20.37
C PRO A 217 0.66 -14.17 19.42
N CYS A 218 1.61 -15.04 19.13
CA CYS A 218 1.38 -16.24 18.31
C CYS A 218 2.29 -17.38 18.77
N SER A 219 1.94 -18.60 18.41
CA SER A 219 2.67 -19.83 18.77
C SER A 219 3.85 -20.12 17.84
N PHE A 220 4.04 -19.35 16.78
CA PHE A 220 5.12 -19.50 15.81
C PHE A 220 6.07 -18.30 15.86
N ASN A 221 7.32 -18.51 15.47
CA ASN A 221 8.38 -17.51 15.62
C ASN A 221 8.21 -16.24 14.76
N SER A 222 7.54 -16.36 13.60
CA SER A 222 7.28 -15.19 12.74
C SER A 222 6.10 -15.42 11.82
N LEU A 223 5.42 -14.33 11.48
CA LEU A 223 4.37 -14.30 10.46
C LEU A 223 4.92 -13.66 9.19
N ASN A 224 4.32 -13.99 8.04
CA ASN A 224 4.55 -13.20 6.84
C ASN A 224 4.21 -11.73 7.13
N VAL A 225 5.04 -10.80 6.63
CA VAL A 225 4.94 -9.37 6.96
C VAL A 225 3.60 -8.75 6.54
N SER A 226 3.00 -9.20 5.44
CA SER A 226 1.69 -8.70 5.02
C SER A 226 0.56 -9.21 5.89
N VAL A 227 0.67 -10.44 6.42
CA VAL A 227 -0.26 -11.00 7.42
C VAL A 227 -0.12 -10.24 8.73
N ALA A 228 1.10 -10.05 9.22
CA ALA A 228 1.38 -9.24 10.42
C ALA A 228 0.82 -7.83 10.28
N THR A 229 0.99 -7.20 9.11
CA THR A 229 0.39 -5.89 8.81
C THR A 229 -1.11 -5.90 9.02
N GLY A 230 -1.82 -6.85 8.42
CA GLY A 230 -3.28 -6.95 8.54
C GLY A 230 -3.75 -7.09 10.00
N ILE A 231 -3.09 -7.93 10.79
CA ILE A 231 -3.41 -8.16 12.21
C ILE A 231 -3.18 -6.89 13.05
N ILE A 232 -2.02 -6.24 12.90
CA ILE A 232 -1.69 -5.02 13.65
C ILE A 232 -2.65 -3.88 13.29
N LEU A 233 -2.89 -3.64 12.01
CA LEU A 233 -3.77 -2.57 11.57
C LEU A 233 -5.23 -2.81 11.94
N SER A 234 -5.67 -4.07 11.98
CA SER A 234 -6.99 -4.43 12.51
C SER A 234 -7.13 -4.06 13.99
N SER A 235 -6.09 -4.34 14.82
CA SER A 235 -6.09 -3.95 16.23
C SER A 235 -6.13 -2.43 16.41
N VAL A 236 -5.36 -1.68 15.62
CA VAL A 236 -5.38 -0.20 15.61
C VAL A 236 -6.75 0.34 15.23
N TYR A 237 -7.35 -0.21 14.17
CA TYR A 237 -8.66 0.20 13.68
C TYR A 237 -9.76 -0.06 14.71
N GLN A 238 -9.74 -1.24 15.36
CA GLN A 238 -10.68 -1.57 16.41
C GLN A 238 -10.62 -0.59 17.59
N GLN A 239 -9.41 -0.17 17.99
CA GLN A 239 -9.26 0.83 19.06
C GLN A 239 -9.81 2.20 18.68
N ASN A 240 -9.72 2.59 17.41
CA ASN A 240 -10.32 3.84 16.94
C ASN A 240 -11.85 3.78 17.05
N LEU A 241 -12.47 2.67 16.62
CA LEU A 241 -13.93 2.49 16.70
C LEU A 241 -14.49 2.50 18.14
N MET A 242 -13.66 2.19 19.13
CA MET A 242 -14.08 2.21 20.54
C MET A 242 -13.91 3.59 21.19
N ASN A 243 -13.19 4.52 20.54
CA ASN A 243 -12.92 5.86 21.04
C ASN A 243 -13.80 6.95 20.37
N ASP A 244 -14.54 6.58 19.31
CA ASP A 244 -15.57 7.39 18.65
C ASP A 244 -16.95 7.10 19.26
#